data_43f8f2de26e568aad0b8d3bab164cb84
#
_entry.id   43f8f2de26e568aad0b8d3bab164cb84
#
_cell.length_a   1.000
_cell.length_b   1.000
_cell.length_c   1.000
_cell.angle_alpha   90.00
_cell.angle_beta   90.00
_cell.angle_gamma   90.00
#
_symmetry.space_group_name_H-M   'P 1'
#
loop_
_entity.id
_entity.type
_entity.pdbx_description
1 polymer ?
#
loop_
_entity_poly.entity_id
_entity_poly.type
_entity_poly.pdbx_seq_one_letter_code
_entity_poly.pdbx_strand_id
1 'polypeptide(L)'
;MADIFDEIDEELKRDRTQELWTKYGKYVIAAAAAVVLSVGASQGFNAWTRSQAETSANLYHQALAADDALTQLLAQAGNMTDGYALLARFQLAAAHAAADDFVSAESAYAALAADKAVPALYQQAAQLLAVMNAPAGSDFGALQDSLSSLVEGGPWQPLALELSAALDLQNGDNAAAITKLETLINLAETPNELRQRALRLVQVLNS
;
A
#
# COMPACT_ATOMS: atom_id res chain seq x y z
N MET A 1 -52.75 48.64 24.07
CA MET A 1 -52.61 48.84 22.61
C MET A 1 -51.39 48.17 21.99
N ALA A 2 -50.50 47.65 22.80
CA ALA A 2 -49.35 46.87 22.28
C ALA A 2 -49.72 45.43 21.86
N ASP A 3 -50.76 44.87 22.50
CA ASP A 3 -51.17 43.44 22.32
C ASP A 3 -51.72 43.11 20.92
N ILE A 4 -52.41 44.04 20.26
CA ILE A 4 -53.06 43.83 18.96
C ILE A 4 -52.02 43.83 17.82
N PHE A 5 -50.93 44.53 17.93
CA PHE A 5 -49.86 44.55 16.91
C PHE A 5 -49.00 43.30 17.01
N ASP A 6 -48.79 42.75 18.20
CA ASP A 6 -48.06 41.49 18.41
C ASP A 6 -48.86 40.30 17.89
N GLU A 7 -50.20 40.30 18.07
CA GLU A 7 -51.11 39.26 17.61
C GLU A 7 -51.18 39.22 16.05
N ILE A 8 -51.20 40.39 15.40
CA ILE A 8 -51.18 40.49 13.92
C ILE A 8 -49.83 40.08 13.35
N ASP A 9 -48.72 40.39 14.02
CA ASP A 9 -47.39 39.99 13.59
C ASP A 9 -47.19 38.47 13.75
N GLU A 10 -47.81 37.87 14.77
CA GLU A 10 -47.75 36.40 14.98
C GLU A 10 -48.61 35.64 13.94
N GLU A 11 -49.78 36.15 13.59
CA GLU A 11 -50.63 35.59 12.52
C GLU A 11 -49.94 35.69 11.14
N LEU A 12 -49.35 36.85 10.83
CA LEU A 12 -48.60 37.06 9.59
C LEU A 12 -47.36 36.14 9.45
N LYS A 13 -46.64 35.91 10.54
CA LYS A 13 -45.52 34.97 10.59
C LYS A 13 -45.99 33.54 10.41
N ARG A 14 -47.10 33.18 11.02
CA ARG A 14 -47.69 31.85 10.90
C ARG A 14 -48.18 31.56 9.49
N ASP A 15 -48.86 32.50 8.85
CA ASP A 15 -49.33 32.35 7.47
C ASP A 15 -48.18 32.23 6.47
N ARG A 16 -47.15 33.06 6.60
CA ARG A 16 -45.94 32.93 5.75
C ARG A 16 -45.21 31.62 5.96
N THR A 17 -45.12 31.12 7.18
CA THR A 17 -44.49 29.83 7.47
C THR A 17 -45.30 28.70 6.87
N GLN A 18 -46.63 28.78 6.93
CA GLN A 18 -47.52 27.78 6.37
C GLN A 18 -47.49 27.77 4.83
N GLU A 19 -47.43 28.92 4.20
CA GLU A 19 -47.29 29.10 2.77
C GLU A 19 -45.95 28.55 2.26
N LEU A 20 -44.83 28.84 2.93
CA LEU A 20 -43.52 28.28 2.64
C LEU A 20 -43.48 26.77 2.83
N TRP A 21 -44.08 26.27 3.90
CA TRP A 21 -44.15 24.82 4.12
C TRP A 21 -44.99 24.09 3.05
N THR A 22 -46.13 24.66 2.64
CA THR A 22 -46.97 24.09 1.58
C THR A 22 -46.23 24.06 0.25
N LYS A 23 -45.42 25.08 -0.04
CA LYS A 23 -44.65 25.21 -1.28
C LYS A 23 -43.37 24.37 -1.32
N TYR A 24 -42.61 24.36 -0.23
CA TYR A 24 -41.26 23.81 -0.15
C TYR A 24 -41.16 22.58 0.76
N GLY A 25 -42.13 22.28 1.62
CA GLY A 25 -42.06 21.17 2.58
C GLY A 25 -41.73 19.82 1.96
N LYS A 26 -42.28 19.54 0.78
CA LYS A 26 -41.99 18.31 0.03
C LYS A 26 -40.50 18.20 -0.36
N TYR A 27 -39.86 19.32 -0.68
CA TYR A 27 -38.42 19.34 -1.03
C TYR A 27 -37.54 19.22 0.22
N VAL A 28 -37.96 19.81 1.34
CA VAL A 28 -37.26 19.67 2.63
C VAL A 28 -37.32 18.22 3.11
N ILE A 29 -38.48 17.59 3.02
CA ILE A 29 -38.67 16.18 3.38
C ILE A 29 -37.86 15.28 2.43
N ALA A 30 -37.86 15.55 1.12
CA ALA A 30 -37.07 14.80 0.16
C ALA A 30 -35.56 14.95 0.40
N ALA A 31 -35.10 16.16 0.72
CA ALA A 31 -33.70 16.40 1.07
C ALA A 31 -33.30 15.68 2.37
N ALA A 32 -34.14 15.75 3.41
CA ALA A 32 -33.90 15.04 4.67
C ALA A 32 -33.87 13.50 4.45
N ALA A 33 -34.78 12.97 3.67
CA ALA A 33 -34.81 11.55 3.30
C ALA A 33 -33.55 11.14 2.52
N ALA A 34 -33.10 11.96 1.57
CA ALA A 34 -31.87 11.70 0.81
C ALA A 34 -30.63 11.67 1.71
N VAL A 35 -30.52 12.56 2.70
CA VAL A 35 -29.42 12.55 3.69
C VAL A 35 -29.47 11.28 4.53
N VAL A 36 -30.62 10.90 5.06
CA VAL A 36 -30.74 9.68 5.87
C VAL A 36 -30.39 8.43 5.07
N LEU A 37 -30.87 8.33 3.83
CA LEU A 37 -30.56 7.21 2.95
C LEU A 37 -29.06 7.16 2.59
N SER A 38 -28.43 8.30 2.31
CA SER A 38 -26.99 8.34 1.98
C SER A 38 -26.12 7.95 3.17
N VAL A 39 -26.47 8.40 4.39
CA VAL A 39 -25.77 8.00 5.62
C VAL A 39 -25.98 6.50 5.91
N GLY A 40 -27.22 6.01 5.78
CA GLY A 40 -27.54 4.60 5.97
C GLY A 40 -26.79 3.68 4.98
N ALA A 41 -26.76 4.05 3.70
CA ALA A 41 -26.02 3.32 2.67
C ALA A 41 -24.51 3.33 2.93
N SER A 42 -23.94 4.50 3.31
CA SER A 42 -22.52 4.61 3.64
C SER A 42 -22.14 3.76 4.87
N GLN A 43 -22.95 3.80 5.93
CA GLN A 43 -22.70 2.98 7.12
C GLN A 43 -22.85 1.49 6.85
N GLY A 44 -23.86 1.08 6.07
CA GLY A 44 -24.04 -0.30 5.66
C GLY A 44 -22.87 -0.83 4.83
N PHE A 45 -22.40 -0.04 3.87
CA PHE A 45 -21.23 -0.38 3.07
C PHE A 45 -19.95 -0.49 3.93
N ASN A 46 -19.72 0.45 4.83
CA ASN A 46 -18.57 0.42 5.74
C ASN A 46 -18.62 -0.77 6.71
N ALA A 47 -19.79 -1.13 7.22
CA ALA A 47 -19.97 -2.30 8.06
C ALA A 47 -19.69 -3.60 7.30
N TRP A 48 -20.17 -3.69 6.06
CA TRP A 48 -19.93 -4.85 5.20
C TRP A 48 -18.45 -5.00 4.85
N THR A 49 -17.77 -3.93 4.42
CA THR A 49 -16.32 -3.97 4.11
C THR A 49 -15.47 -4.31 5.33
N ARG A 50 -15.85 -3.80 6.52
CA ARG A 50 -15.18 -4.14 7.77
C ARG A 50 -15.34 -5.63 8.12
N SER A 51 -16.56 -6.16 8.00
CA SER A 51 -16.82 -7.59 8.24
C SER A 51 -16.03 -8.50 7.29
N GLN A 52 -15.91 -8.12 6.01
CA GLN A 52 -15.07 -8.83 5.05
C GLN A 52 -13.59 -8.79 5.42
N ALA A 53 -13.09 -7.64 5.86
CA ALA A 53 -11.71 -7.49 6.32
C ALA A 53 -11.43 -8.32 7.60
N GLU A 54 -12.35 -8.32 8.56
CA GLU A 54 -12.25 -9.13 9.79
C GLU A 54 -12.25 -10.63 9.47
N THR A 55 -13.09 -11.08 8.56
CA THR A 55 -13.09 -12.48 8.10
C THR A 55 -11.76 -12.85 7.46
N SER A 56 -11.24 -11.99 6.57
CA SER A 56 -9.95 -12.20 5.90
C SER A 56 -8.78 -12.19 6.88
N ALA A 57 -8.80 -11.31 7.90
CA ALA A 57 -7.83 -11.29 8.98
C ALA A 57 -7.81 -12.62 9.76
N ASN A 58 -9.00 -13.13 10.12
CA ASN A 58 -9.12 -14.38 10.82
C ASN A 58 -8.61 -15.57 10.00
N LEU A 59 -8.95 -15.63 8.71
CA LEU A 59 -8.44 -16.66 7.79
C LEU A 59 -6.92 -16.61 7.68
N TYR A 60 -6.35 -15.42 7.52
CA TYR A 60 -4.91 -15.21 7.46
C TYR A 60 -4.20 -15.64 8.74
N HIS A 61 -4.69 -15.23 9.91
CA HIS A 61 -4.12 -15.62 11.19
C HIS A 61 -4.25 -17.12 11.48
N GLN A 62 -5.38 -17.72 11.13
CA GLN A 62 -5.57 -19.18 11.26
C GLN A 62 -4.60 -19.95 10.36
N ALA A 63 -4.41 -19.49 9.12
CA ALA A 63 -3.46 -20.09 8.20
C ALA A 63 -2.02 -20.01 8.73
N LEU A 64 -1.60 -18.87 9.28
CA LEU A 64 -0.26 -18.70 9.87
C LEU A 64 -0.04 -19.52 11.14
N ALA A 65 -1.09 -19.82 11.89
CA ALA A 65 -1.00 -20.60 13.14
C ALA A 65 -1.03 -22.12 12.89
N ALA A 66 -1.28 -22.56 11.67
CA ALA A 66 -1.31 -23.98 11.34
C ALA A 66 0.11 -24.56 11.18
N ASP A 67 0.28 -25.85 11.46
CA ASP A 67 1.56 -26.55 11.30
C ASP A 67 2.06 -26.52 9.83
N ASP A 68 1.12 -26.47 8.88
CA ASP A 68 1.35 -26.36 7.45
C ASP A 68 0.95 -24.98 6.89
N ALA A 69 1.40 -23.92 7.56
CA ALA A 69 1.01 -22.53 7.31
C ALA A 69 0.99 -22.12 5.81
N LEU A 70 2.00 -22.55 5.04
CA LEU A 70 2.09 -22.21 3.62
C LEU A 70 0.98 -22.86 2.80
N THR A 71 0.67 -24.12 3.06
CA THR A 71 -0.42 -24.84 2.38
C THR A 71 -1.76 -24.17 2.70
N GLN A 72 -1.97 -23.80 3.96
CA GLN A 72 -3.18 -23.11 4.39
C GLN A 72 -3.30 -21.70 3.81
N LEU A 73 -2.23 -20.93 3.74
CA LEU A 73 -2.21 -19.62 3.08
C LEU A 73 -2.58 -19.72 1.61
N LEU A 74 -2.01 -20.68 0.89
CA LEU A 74 -2.35 -20.94 -0.52
C LEU A 74 -3.82 -21.31 -0.69
N ALA A 75 -4.33 -22.22 0.14
CA ALA A 75 -5.72 -22.67 0.06
C ALA A 75 -6.73 -21.56 0.40
N GLN A 76 -6.40 -20.64 1.30
CA GLN A 76 -7.30 -19.61 1.80
C GLN A 76 -7.16 -18.26 1.05
N ALA A 77 -6.07 -18.03 0.31
CA ALA A 77 -5.80 -16.75 -0.34
C ALA A 77 -6.94 -16.28 -1.25
N GLY A 78 -7.59 -17.18 -1.99
CA GLY A 78 -8.74 -16.87 -2.84
C GLY A 78 -10.02 -16.48 -2.10
N ASN A 79 -10.10 -16.73 -0.80
CA ASN A 79 -11.24 -16.39 0.07
C ASN A 79 -11.01 -15.10 0.87
N MET A 80 -9.84 -14.46 0.73
CA MET A 80 -9.47 -13.24 1.41
C MET A 80 -9.77 -12.01 0.56
N THR A 81 -9.94 -10.86 1.21
CA THR A 81 -9.93 -9.57 0.50
C THR A 81 -8.56 -9.31 -0.14
N ASP A 82 -8.54 -8.47 -1.19
CA ASP A 82 -7.33 -8.18 -1.99
C ASP A 82 -6.09 -7.85 -1.14
N GLY A 83 -6.26 -7.08 -0.05
CA GLY A 83 -5.17 -6.72 0.85
C GLY A 83 -4.58 -7.93 1.58
N TYR A 84 -5.42 -8.82 2.12
CA TYR A 84 -4.95 -10.02 2.81
C TYR A 84 -4.44 -11.09 1.83
N ALA A 85 -5.05 -11.20 0.66
CA ALA A 85 -4.55 -12.05 -0.42
C ALA A 85 -3.16 -11.60 -0.87
N LEU A 86 -2.93 -10.28 -0.99
CA LEU A 86 -1.61 -9.71 -1.29
C LEU A 86 -0.59 -10.04 -0.20
N LEU A 87 -0.93 -9.85 1.09
CA LEU A 87 -0.06 -10.23 2.20
C LEU A 87 0.28 -11.72 2.19
N ALA A 88 -0.69 -12.60 1.90
CA ALA A 88 -0.46 -14.04 1.79
C ALA A 88 0.54 -14.37 0.67
N ARG A 89 0.44 -13.71 -0.47
CA ARG A 89 1.40 -13.88 -1.60
C ARG A 89 2.81 -13.44 -1.23
N PHE A 90 2.97 -12.31 -0.54
CA PHE A 90 4.28 -11.86 -0.02
C PHE A 90 4.83 -12.84 1.00
N GLN A 91 3.99 -13.35 1.92
CA GLN A 91 4.41 -14.32 2.93
C GLN A 91 4.87 -15.65 2.30
N LEU A 92 4.18 -16.11 1.26
CA LEU A 92 4.59 -17.30 0.51
C LEU A 92 5.95 -17.11 -0.17
N ALA A 93 6.16 -15.96 -0.83
CA ALA A 93 7.45 -15.64 -1.45
C ALA A 93 8.58 -15.57 -0.39
N ALA A 94 8.32 -14.94 0.76
CA ALA A 94 9.27 -14.85 1.86
C ALA A 94 9.58 -16.24 2.47
N ALA A 95 8.61 -17.14 2.50
CA ALA A 95 8.82 -18.48 3.01
C ALA A 95 9.68 -19.35 2.09
N HIS A 96 9.55 -19.21 0.77
CA HIS A 96 10.49 -19.79 -0.17
C HIS A 96 11.92 -19.30 0.10
N ALA A 97 12.10 -17.99 0.28
CA ALA A 97 13.41 -17.41 0.62
C ALA A 97 13.97 -17.96 1.95
N ALA A 98 13.11 -18.10 2.96
CA ALA A 98 13.51 -18.66 4.26
C ALA A 98 13.87 -20.15 4.21
N ALA A 99 13.41 -20.86 3.19
CA ALA A 99 13.76 -22.25 2.90
C ALA A 99 14.97 -22.38 1.95
N ASP A 100 15.69 -21.27 1.67
CA ASP A 100 16.78 -21.18 0.69
C ASP A 100 16.37 -21.55 -0.76
N ASP A 101 15.05 -21.60 -1.04
CA ASP A 101 14.50 -21.79 -2.37
C ASP A 101 14.41 -20.44 -3.10
N PHE A 102 15.58 -19.88 -3.45
CA PHE A 102 15.68 -18.57 -4.06
C PHE A 102 15.05 -18.50 -5.46
N VAL A 103 15.00 -19.62 -6.19
CA VAL A 103 14.35 -19.69 -7.51
C VAL A 103 12.84 -19.45 -7.39
N SER A 104 12.19 -20.14 -6.46
CA SER A 104 10.75 -19.96 -6.22
C SER A 104 10.46 -18.59 -5.57
N ALA A 105 11.33 -18.11 -4.68
CA ALA A 105 11.19 -16.81 -4.04
C ALA A 105 11.26 -15.67 -5.07
N GLU A 106 12.29 -15.63 -5.90
CA GLU A 106 12.46 -14.65 -6.98
C GLU A 106 11.25 -14.66 -7.93
N SER A 107 10.86 -15.85 -8.41
CA SER A 107 9.72 -16.04 -9.31
C SER A 107 8.41 -15.52 -8.69
N ALA A 108 8.15 -15.82 -7.41
CA ALA A 108 6.95 -15.37 -6.71
C ALA A 108 6.92 -13.83 -6.53
N TYR A 109 8.05 -13.21 -6.18
CA TYR A 109 8.17 -11.76 -6.10
C TYR A 109 8.07 -11.09 -7.48
N ALA A 110 8.68 -11.66 -8.52
CA ALA A 110 8.57 -11.16 -9.90
C ALA A 110 7.11 -11.21 -10.41
N ALA A 111 6.37 -12.27 -10.07
CA ALA A 111 4.96 -12.37 -10.39
C ALA A 111 4.12 -11.30 -9.69
N LEU A 112 4.43 -10.94 -8.43
CA LEU A 112 3.79 -9.82 -7.73
C LEU A 112 4.13 -8.46 -8.36
N ALA A 113 5.38 -8.26 -8.77
CA ALA A 113 5.84 -7.03 -9.43
C ALA A 113 5.17 -6.82 -10.80
N ALA A 114 4.89 -7.89 -11.53
CA ALA A 114 4.25 -7.83 -12.85
C ALA A 114 2.70 -7.75 -12.80
N ASP A 115 2.08 -8.01 -11.66
CA ASP A 115 0.63 -8.08 -11.51
C ASP A 115 0.01 -6.67 -11.43
N LYS A 116 -0.70 -6.26 -12.47
CA LYS A 116 -1.36 -4.93 -12.55
C LYS A 116 -2.50 -4.73 -11.53
N ALA A 117 -3.00 -5.79 -10.92
CA ALA A 117 -3.99 -5.69 -9.85
C ALA A 117 -3.35 -5.30 -8.51
N VAL A 118 -2.04 -5.50 -8.35
CA VAL A 118 -1.29 -5.09 -7.17
C VAL A 118 -1.04 -3.57 -7.25
N PRO A 119 -1.27 -2.79 -6.17
CA PRO A 119 -0.95 -1.37 -6.17
C PRO A 119 0.54 -1.11 -6.44
N ALA A 120 0.85 -0.05 -7.21
CA ALA A 120 2.20 0.25 -7.71
C ALA A 120 3.30 0.25 -6.62
N LEU A 121 2.98 0.75 -5.43
CA LEU A 121 3.91 0.76 -4.30
C LEU A 121 4.39 -0.66 -3.93
N TYR A 122 3.46 -1.63 -3.93
CA TYR A 122 3.77 -3.04 -3.61
C TYR A 122 4.41 -3.77 -4.78
N GLN A 123 4.06 -3.41 -6.03
CA GLN A 123 4.78 -3.92 -7.21
C GLN A 123 6.26 -3.56 -7.14
N GLN A 124 6.59 -2.31 -6.83
CA GLN A 124 7.95 -1.81 -6.65
C GLN A 124 8.67 -2.52 -5.50
N ALA A 125 7.99 -2.72 -4.36
CA ALA A 125 8.55 -3.50 -3.25
C ALA A 125 8.84 -4.94 -3.65
N ALA A 126 7.93 -5.59 -4.37
CA ALA A 126 8.13 -6.94 -4.88
C ALA A 126 9.29 -7.02 -5.87
N GLN A 127 9.47 -6.00 -6.71
CA GLN A 127 10.61 -5.90 -7.63
C GLN A 127 11.95 -5.85 -6.90
N LEU A 128 12.06 -5.04 -5.83
CA LEU A 128 13.26 -5.03 -4.96
C LEU A 128 13.50 -6.41 -4.32
N LEU A 129 12.44 -7.01 -3.78
CA LEU A 129 12.54 -8.31 -3.13
C LEU A 129 12.90 -9.43 -4.10
N ALA A 130 12.44 -9.38 -5.36
CA ALA A 130 12.84 -10.30 -6.40
C ALA A 130 14.35 -10.23 -6.63
N VAL A 131 14.90 -9.02 -6.79
CA VAL A 131 16.36 -8.85 -6.98
C VAL A 131 17.15 -9.28 -5.74
N MET A 132 16.66 -8.96 -4.53
CA MET A 132 17.32 -9.38 -3.28
C MET A 132 17.36 -10.89 -3.09
N ASN A 133 16.40 -11.62 -3.66
CA ASN A 133 16.30 -13.08 -3.58
C ASN A 133 16.69 -13.78 -4.90
N ALA A 134 17.36 -13.07 -5.81
CA ALA A 134 17.81 -13.66 -7.05
C ALA A 134 18.81 -14.81 -6.78
N PRO A 135 18.67 -15.97 -7.46
CA PRO A 135 19.58 -17.10 -7.28
C PRO A 135 21.04 -16.73 -7.59
N ALA A 136 21.98 -17.44 -6.98
CA ALA A 136 23.38 -17.29 -7.29
C ALA A 136 23.65 -17.58 -8.78
N GLY A 137 24.34 -16.64 -9.46
CA GLY A 137 24.63 -16.74 -10.90
C GLY A 137 23.53 -16.14 -11.80
N SER A 138 22.54 -15.47 -11.26
CA SER A 138 21.60 -14.67 -12.06
C SER A 138 22.33 -13.63 -12.90
N ASP A 139 21.75 -13.28 -14.05
CA ASP A 139 22.34 -12.31 -14.96
C ASP A 139 22.38 -10.90 -14.33
N PHE A 140 23.59 -10.37 -14.18
CA PHE A 140 23.83 -9.07 -13.57
C PHE A 140 23.11 -7.94 -14.32
N GLY A 141 23.14 -7.95 -15.65
CA GLY A 141 22.50 -6.92 -16.47
C GLY A 141 20.98 -6.91 -16.24
N ALA A 142 20.35 -8.08 -16.25
CA ALA A 142 18.93 -8.22 -16.01
C ALA A 142 18.52 -7.73 -14.61
N LEU A 143 19.33 -8.00 -13.57
CA LEU A 143 19.09 -7.50 -12.22
C LEU A 143 19.20 -5.97 -12.13
N GLN A 144 20.23 -5.37 -12.77
CA GLN A 144 20.38 -3.92 -12.84
C GLN A 144 19.23 -3.25 -13.62
N ASP A 145 18.85 -3.83 -14.76
CA ASP A 145 17.71 -3.35 -15.55
C ASP A 145 16.41 -3.39 -14.75
N SER A 146 16.22 -4.41 -13.93
CA SER A 146 15.07 -4.51 -13.03
C SER A 146 15.01 -3.37 -12.01
N LEU A 147 16.14 -2.82 -11.58
CA LEU A 147 16.19 -1.71 -10.63
C LEU A 147 16.15 -0.33 -11.29
N SER A 148 16.34 -0.23 -12.61
CA SER A 148 16.56 1.03 -13.33
C SER A 148 15.52 2.10 -13.02
N SER A 149 14.24 1.77 -13.10
CA SER A 149 13.15 2.72 -12.81
C SER A 149 13.07 3.14 -11.35
N LEU A 150 13.52 2.29 -10.42
CA LEU A 150 13.48 2.53 -8.98
C LEU A 150 14.65 3.43 -8.52
N VAL A 151 15.80 3.35 -9.18
CA VAL A 151 16.97 4.21 -8.87
C VAL A 151 16.79 5.63 -9.38
N GLU A 152 15.90 5.86 -10.37
CA GLU A 152 15.61 7.19 -10.90
C GLU A 152 14.74 8.04 -9.96
N GLY A 153 13.93 7.42 -9.10
CA GLY A 153 13.09 8.15 -8.14
C GLY A 153 12.03 7.30 -7.46
N GLY A 154 11.29 7.95 -6.55
CA GLY A 154 10.19 7.34 -5.83
C GLY A 154 10.55 6.85 -4.42
N PRO A 155 9.57 6.27 -3.69
CA PRO A 155 9.72 5.96 -2.26
C PRO A 155 10.76 4.87 -2.00
N TRP A 156 11.08 4.04 -2.99
CA TRP A 156 12.05 2.94 -2.89
C TRP A 156 13.44 3.30 -3.39
N GLN A 157 13.64 4.53 -3.90
CA GLN A 157 14.92 4.97 -4.49
C GLN A 157 16.14 4.73 -3.59
N PRO A 158 16.11 5.06 -2.28
CA PRO A 158 17.28 4.82 -1.43
C PRO A 158 17.68 3.34 -1.35
N LEU A 159 16.69 2.45 -1.22
CA LEU A 159 16.94 1.01 -1.17
C LEU A 159 17.37 0.45 -2.53
N ALA A 160 16.80 0.95 -3.62
CA ALA A 160 17.18 0.55 -4.97
C ALA A 160 18.61 0.95 -5.31
N LEU A 161 19.05 2.15 -4.89
CA LEU A 161 20.43 2.61 -5.05
C LEU A 161 21.40 1.73 -4.26
N GLU A 162 21.07 1.39 -3.00
CA GLU A 162 21.92 0.49 -2.19
C GLU A 162 22.04 -0.89 -2.82
N LEU A 163 20.91 -1.46 -3.25
CA LEU A 163 20.89 -2.80 -3.86
C LEU A 163 21.64 -2.81 -5.20
N SER A 164 21.44 -1.78 -6.04
CA SER A 164 22.15 -1.62 -7.30
C SER A 164 23.67 -1.44 -7.09
N ALA A 165 24.10 -0.71 -6.05
CA ALA A 165 25.51 -0.61 -5.67
C ALA A 165 26.08 -1.96 -5.17
N ALA A 166 25.28 -2.74 -4.43
CA ALA A 166 25.69 -4.07 -3.99
C ALA A 166 25.90 -5.03 -5.17
N LEU A 167 25.06 -4.95 -6.20
CA LEU A 167 25.23 -5.71 -7.45
C LEU A 167 26.51 -5.30 -8.17
N ASP A 168 26.83 -3.99 -8.25
CA ASP A 168 28.10 -3.51 -8.85
C ASP A 168 29.31 -4.08 -8.11
N LEU A 169 29.27 -4.10 -6.77
CA LEU A 169 30.35 -4.69 -5.96
C LEU A 169 30.52 -6.19 -6.22
N GLN A 170 29.40 -6.92 -6.35
CA GLN A 170 29.45 -8.35 -6.70
C GLN A 170 30.04 -8.58 -8.09
N ASN A 171 29.82 -7.65 -9.03
CA ASN A 171 30.37 -7.69 -10.38
C ASN A 171 31.81 -7.13 -10.46
N GLY A 172 32.38 -6.65 -9.35
CA GLY A 172 33.72 -6.08 -9.28
C GLY A 172 33.85 -4.63 -9.73
N ASP A 173 32.73 -3.94 -10.01
CA ASP A 173 32.72 -2.53 -10.40
C ASP A 173 32.60 -1.60 -9.17
N ASN A 174 33.70 -1.45 -8.45
CA ASN A 174 33.77 -0.58 -7.27
C ASN A 174 33.48 0.89 -7.61
N ALA A 175 33.84 1.35 -8.81
CA ALA A 175 33.64 2.75 -9.19
C ALA A 175 32.14 3.07 -9.39
N ALA A 176 31.40 2.19 -10.08
CA ALA A 176 29.96 2.31 -10.22
C ALA A 176 29.25 2.24 -8.86
N ALA A 177 29.65 1.31 -8.01
CA ALA A 177 29.11 1.18 -6.65
C ALA A 177 29.29 2.45 -5.81
N ILE A 178 30.51 3.03 -5.81
CA ILE A 178 30.80 4.29 -5.08
C ILE A 178 29.89 5.40 -5.59
N THR A 179 29.76 5.56 -6.91
CA THR A 179 28.90 6.60 -7.51
C THR A 179 27.44 6.50 -7.03
N LYS A 180 26.89 5.29 -6.98
CA LYS A 180 25.52 5.04 -6.50
C LYS A 180 25.37 5.29 -5.00
N LEU A 181 26.34 4.86 -4.20
CA LEU A 181 26.36 5.11 -2.76
C LEU A 181 26.49 6.60 -2.44
N GLU A 182 27.31 7.37 -3.16
CA GLU A 182 27.39 8.82 -3.03
C GLU A 182 26.07 9.50 -3.39
N THR A 183 25.40 9.05 -4.45
CA THR A 183 24.05 9.52 -4.81
C THR A 183 23.09 9.28 -3.66
N LEU A 184 23.07 8.09 -3.07
CA LEU A 184 22.25 7.72 -1.92
C LEU A 184 22.54 8.61 -0.70
N ILE A 185 23.80 8.87 -0.38
CA ILE A 185 24.24 9.72 0.73
C ILE A 185 23.67 11.14 0.58
N ASN A 186 23.68 11.68 -0.64
CA ASN A 186 23.27 13.05 -0.94
C ASN A 186 21.74 13.20 -1.13
N LEU A 187 21.00 12.11 -1.23
CA LEU A 187 19.54 12.13 -1.39
C LEU A 187 18.87 12.56 -0.07
N ALA A 188 18.01 13.58 -0.11
CA ALA A 188 17.36 14.15 1.08
C ALA A 188 16.49 13.13 1.83
N GLU A 189 15.78 12.31 1.09
CA GLU A 189 14.82 11.31 1.58
C GLU A 189 15.50 10.06 2.16
N THR A 190 16.82 9.94 2.07
CA THR A 190 17.54 8.77 2.59
C THR A 190 17.47 8.70 4.11
N PRO A 191 16.96 7.59 4.69
CA PRO A 191 16.96 7.37 6.13
C PRO A 191 18.38 7.43 6.71
N ASN A 192 18.51 7.98 7.92
CA ASN A 192 19.83 8.20 8.54
C ASN A 192 20.65 6.91 8.67
N GLU A 193 20.04 5.80 9.02
CA GLU A 193 20.74 4.51 9.17
C GLU A 193 21.31 4.02 7.84
N LEU A 194 20.55 4.15 6.77
CA LEU A 194 20.95 3.78 5.43
C LEU A 194 22.12 4.66 4.95
N ARG A 195 22.01 5.98 5.18
CA ARG A 195 23.07 6.95 4.88
C ARG A 195 24.38 6.63 5.60
N GLN A 196 24.29 6.30 6.89
CA GLN A 196 25.47 5.92 7.67
C GLN A 196 26.10 4.61 7.17
N ARG A 197 25.30 3.65 6.74
CA ARG A 197 25.81 2.41 6.14
C ARG A 197 26.53 2.67 4.83
N ALA A 198 25.95 3.50 3.96
CA ALA A 198 26.57 3.90 2.70
C ALA A 198 27.88 4.66 2.90
N LEU A 199 27.94 5.60 3.86
CA LEU A 199 29.19 6.31 4.20
C LEU A 199 30.30 5.35 4.61
N ARG A 200 30.02 4.36 5.46
CA ARG A 200 31.00 3.35 5.86
C ARG A 200 31.49 2.50 4.67
N LEU A 201 30.57 2.11 3.77
CA LEU A 201 30.95 1.34 2.58
C LEU A 201 31.87 2.16 1.66
N VAL A 202 31.55 3.42 1.37
CA VAL A 202 32.39 4.30 0.55
C VAL A 202 33.77 4.48 1.17
N GLN A 203 33.86 4.63 2.50
CA GLN A 203 35.13 4.75 3.19
C GLN A 203 36.01 3.48 3.03
N VAL A 204 35.42 2.29 3.12
CA VAL A 204 36.11 1.01 2.93
C VAL A 204 36.58 0.83 1.50
N LEU A 205 35.75 1.21 0.52
CA LEU A 205 36.04 1.06 -0.91
C LEU A 205 37.13 2.02 -1.41
N ASN A 206 37.37 3.15 -0.69
CA ASN A 206 38.41 4.14 -0.99
C ASN A 206 39.70 3.91 -0.22
N SER A 207 39.79 2.88 0.64
CA SER A 207 40.99 2.55 1.43
C SER A 207 41.90 1.52 0.74
#